data_155d4eaade958bbfdfdee19105df87d1
#
_entry.id   155d4eaade958bbfdfdee19105df87d1
#
_cell.length_a   1.000
_cell.length_b   1.000
_cell.length_c   1.000
_cell.angle_alpha   90.00
_cell.angle_beta   90.00
_cell.angle_gamma   90.00
#
_symmetry.space_group_name_H-M   'P 1'
#
loop_
_entity.id
_entity.type
_entity.pdbx_description
1 polymer ?
#
loop_
_entity_poly.entity_id
_entity_poly.type
_entity_poly.pdbx_seq_one_letter_code
_entity_poly.pdbx_strand_id
1 'polypeptide(L)'
;TLFRSHFIALPDLRVFANAGFPYSRMADLSDTLVVVPKAPTQGQVATLLQALGGIGSQTGLAAINLQMTDDGNQIKNKDADLLLIGAIPSSLKDDTKINLLVEATKSWVKMPMRHYDLASIYPDDDARTPNTRTDITSSGPMAAVIGFQSPYNDQRSVVALLADSPRGNELLTNA
;
A
#
# COMPACT_ATOMS: atom_id res chain seq x y z
N THR A 1 17.93 30.09 -12.97
CA THR A 1 17.42 29.35 -11.81
C THR A 1 16.75 28.09 -12.35
N LEU A 2 17.44 26.95 -12.32
CA LEU A 2 16.88 25.64 -12.70
C LEU A 2 15.95 25.20 -11.56
N PHE A 3 14.65 25.22 -11.79
CA PHE A 3 13.69 24.53 -10.95
C PHE A 3 13.91 23.02 -11.12
N ARG A 4 14.64 22.41 -10.22
CA ARG A 4 14.60 20.94 -10.04
C ARG A 4 13.32 20.63 -9.28
N SER A 5 12.25 20.32 -9.99
CA SER A 5 11.12 19.67 -9.40
C SER A 5 11.50 18.21 -9.13
N HIS A 6 11.68 17.86 -7.86
CA HIS A 6 11.77 16.46 -7.47
C HIS A 6 10.34 15.91 -7.48
N PHE A 7 10.04 15.08 -8.46
CA PHE A 7 8.82 14.27 -8.40
C PHE A 7 9.01 13.20 -7.33
N ILE A 8 8.24 13.30 -6.26
CA ILE A 8 8.14 12.22 -5.28
C ILE A 8 7.18 11.18 -5.84
N ALA A 9 7.64 9.94 -6.00
CA ALA A 9 6.81 8.85 -6.45
C ALA A 9 5.92 8.35 -5.31
N LEU A 10 4.86 9.11 -4.99
CA LEU A 10 3.84 8.69 -4.04
C LEU A 10 2.65 8.14 -4.82
N PRO A 11 2.21 6.89 -4.57
CA PRO A 11 1.01 6.37 -5.20
C PRO A 11 -0.20 7.11 -4.65
N ASP A 12 -1.00 7.72 -5.53
CA ASP A 12 -2.36 8.13 -5.18
C ASP A 12 -3.24 6.87 -5.20
N LEU A 13 -3.70 6.43 -4.04
CA LEU A 13 -4.49 5.22 -3.90
C LEU A 13 -5.82 5.27 -4.66
N ARG A 14 -6.37 6.48 -4.92
CA ARG A 14 -7.55 6.63 -5.78
C ARG A 14 -7.20 6.33 -7.25
N VAL A 15 -6.04 6.78 -7.69
CA VAL A 15 -5.55 6.50 -9.05
C VAL A 15 -5.14 5.03 -9.17
N PHE A 16 -4.59 4.44 -8.10
CA PHE A 16 -4.34 3.00 -8.05
C PHE A 16 -5.64 2.20 -8.21
N ALA A 17 -6.67 2.50 -7.41
CA ALA A 17 -7.94 1.79 -7.44
C ALA A 17 -8.68 1.94 -8.78
N ASN A 18 -8.63 3.13 -9.41
CA ASN A 18 -9.39 3.42 -10.63
C ASN A 18 -8.64 3.13 -11.93
N ALA A 19 -7.30 3.17 -11.91
CA ALA A 19 -6.47 3.09 -13.12
C ALA A 19 -5.24 2.18 -12.98
N GLY A 20 -5.07 1.51 -11.84
CA GLY A 20 -3.93 0.61 -11.60
C GLY A 20 -2.57 1.31 -11.51
N PHE A 21 -2.53 2.65 -11.44
CA PHE A 21 -1.27 3.40 -11.36
C PHE A 21 -0.60 3.21 -9.98
N PRO A 22 0.73 3.02 -9.90
CA PRO A 22 1.76 3.25 -10.95
C PRO A 22 1.99 2.07 -11.89
N TYR A 23 1.44 0.90 -11.62
CA TYR A 23 1.72 -0.34 -12.35
C TYR A 23 1.25 -0.29 -13.80
N SER A 24 0.13 0.36 -14.06
CA SER A 24 -0.40 0.55 -15.43
C SER A 24 0.44 1.47 -16.32
N ARG A 25 1.53 2.06 -15.78
CA ARG A 25 2.46 2.88 -16.55
C ARG A 25 3.15 2.09 -17.66
N MET A 26 3.52 0.83 -17.38
CA MET A 26 3.96 -0.15 -18.36
C MET A 26 2.87 -1.19 -18.51
N ALA A 27 2.23 -1.19 -19.68
CA ALA A 27 1.02 -2.00 -19.91
C ALA A 27 1.25 -3.51 -19.74
N ASP A 28 2.48 -3.99 -19.96
CA ASP A 28 2.91 -5.38 -19.78
C ASP A 28 3.42 -5.71 -18.37
N LEU A 29 3.39 -4.73 -17.46
CA LEU A 29 3.88 -4.77 -16.09
C LEU A 29 5.39 -5.08 -15.95
N SER A 30 6.20 -4.78 -16.95
CA SER A 30 7.66 -5.00 -16.93
C SER A 30 8.39 -4.25 -15.80
N ASP A 31 7.85 -3.10 -15.35
CA ASP A 31 8.38 -2.29 -14.26
C ASP A 31 7.77 -2.65 -12.89
N THR A 32 7.13 -3.81 -12.77
CA THR A 32 6.42 -4.23 -11.56
C THR A 32 7.06 -5.46 -10.95
N LEU A 33 7.35 -5.39 -9.65
CA LEU A 33 7.75 -6.53 -8.83
C LEU A 33 6.68 -6.81 -7.78
N VAL A 34 6.04 -7.96 -7.89
CA VAL A 34 5.13 -8.47 -6.88
C VAL A 34 5.89 -9.24 -5.81
N VAL A 35 5.64 -8.91 -4.56
CA VAL A 35 6.21 -9.63 -3.41
C VAL A 35 5.09 -10.36 -2.69
N VAL A 36 5.20 -11.67 -2.63
CA VAL A 36 4.25 -12.56 -1.97
C VAL A 36 4.92 -13.27 -0.78
N PRO A 37 4.16 -13.73 0.21
CA PRO A 37 4.70 -14.62 1.24
C PRO A 37 5.21 -15.94 0.65
N LYS A 38 6.19 -16.61 1.30
CA LYS A 38 6.71 -17.92 0.87
C LYS A 38 5.62 -18.99 0.75
N ALA A 39 4.58 -18.91 1.57
CA ALA A 39 3.43 -19.80 1.54
C ALA A 39 2.15 -18.95 1.55
N PRO A 40 1.75 -18.41 0.39
CA PRO A 40 0.59 -17.55 0.31
C PRO A 40 -0.69 -18.35 0.58
N THR A 41 -1.60 -17.76 1.35
CA THR A 41 -2.94 -18.35 1.56
C THR A 41 -3.80 -18.19 0.30
N GLN A 42 -4.86 -18.99 0.22
CA GLN A 42 -5.82 -18.88 -0.88
C GLN A 42 -6.39 -17.45 -1.02
N GLY A 43 -6.68 -16.77 0.10
CA GLY A 43 -7.15 -15.40 0.09
C GLY A 43 -6.13 -14.41 -0.46
N GLN A 44 -4.84 -14.57 -0.13
CA GLN A 44 -3.76 -13.74 -0.68
C GLN A 44 -3.57 -13.96 -2.18
N VAL A 45 -3.68 -15.20 -2.65
CA VAL A 45 -3.65 -15.50 -4.10
C VAL A 45 -4.85 -14.87 -4.80
N ALA A 46 -6.04 -14.97 -4.22
CA ALA A 46 -7.24 -14.33 -4.78
C ALA A 46 -7.08 -12.80 -4.86
N THR A 47 -6.59 -12.15 -3.80
CA THR A 47 -6.29 -10.72 -3.79
C THR A 47 -5.29 -10.33 -4.87
N LEU A 48 -4.22 -11.11 -5.04
CA LEU A 48 -3.24 -10.89 -6.10
C LEU A 48 -3.86 -10.97 -7.49
N LEU A 49 -4.59 -12.05 -7.77
CA LEU A 49 -5.22 -12.26 -9.08
C LEU A 49 -6.24 -11.16 -9.39
N GLN A 50 -6.99 -10.71 -8.41
CA GLN A 50 -7.95 -9.62 -8.57
C GLN A 50 -7.24 -8.29 -8.85
N ALA A 51 -6.18 -7.96 -8.10
CA ALA A 51 -5.40 -6.75 -8.35
C ALA A 51 -4.80 -6.76 -9.77
N LEU A 52 -4.18 -7.87 -10.18
CA LEU A 52 -3.62 -8.01 -11.53
C LEU A 52 -4.71 -7.99 -12.61
N GLY A 53 -5.87 -8.59 -12.36
CA GLY A 53 -7.02 -8.54 -13.25
C GLY A 53 -7.57 -7.12 -13.41
N GLY A 54 -7.64 -6.37 -12.32
CA GLY A 54 -8.01 -4.95 -12.33
C GLY A 54 -7.04 -4.11 -13.17
N ILE A 55 -5.73 -4.26 -12.94
CA ILE A 55 -4.70 -3.55 -13.71
C ILE A 55 -4.76 -3.98 -15.19
N GLY A 56 -4.87 -5.28 -15.47
CA GLY A 56 -4.98 -5.80 -16.83
C GLY A 56 -6.21 -5.27 -17.57
N SER A 57 -7.33 -5.08 -16.88
CA SER A 57 -8.54 -4.50 -17.47
C SER A 57 -8.34 -3.02 -17.88
N GLN A 58 -7.50 -2.30 -17.17
CA GLN A 58 -7.17 -0.90 -17.46
C GLN A 58 -6.13 -0.77 -18.57
N THR A 59 -5.14 -1.66 -18.61
CA THR A 59 -4.08 -1.63 -19.62
C THR A 59 -4.48 -2.30 -20.93
N GLY A 60 -5.47 -3.17 -20.90
CA GLY A 60 -5.88 -4.00 -22.04
C GLY A 60 -4.90 -5.14 -22.34
N LEU A 61 -3.88 -5.35 -21.51
CA LEU A 61 -2.86 -6.39 -21.68
C LEU A 61 -2.78 -7.32 -20.47
N ALA A 62 -2.39 -8.55 -20.72
CA ALA A 62 -2.05 -9.48 -19.66
C ALA A 62 -0.70 -9.09 -19.03
N ALA A 63 -0.49 -9.44 -17.75
CA ALA A 63 0.74 -9.18 -16.99
C ALA A 63 1.89 -10.12 -17.42
N ILE A 64 2.30 -10.06 -18.69
CA ILE A 64 3.22 -11.04 -19.30
C ILE A 64 4.68 -10.88 -18.89
N ASN A 65 5.08 -9.66 -18.49
CA ASN A 65 6.46 -9.36 -18.07
C ASN A 65 6.56 -9.08 -16.56
N LEU A 66 5.51 -9.38 -15.81
CA LEU A 66 5.47 -9.26 -14.36
C LEU A 66 6.58 -10.10 -13.71
N GLN A 67 7.33 -9.47 -12.80
CA GLN A 67 8.25 -10.17 -11.94
C GLN A 67 7.62 -10.48 -10.60
N MET A 68 7.93 -11.66 -10.04
CA MET A 68 7.40 -12.08 -8.74
C MET A 68 8.51 -12.68 -7.88
N THR A 69 8.47 -12.38 -6.57
CA THR A 69 9.42 -12.97 -5.60
C THR A 69 8.73 -13.22 -4.26
N ASP A 70 9.22 -14.21 -3.53
CA ASP A 70 8.92 -14.46 -2.12
C ASP A 70 10.06 -14.03 -1.18
N ASP A 71 11.18 -13.56 -1.77
CA ASP A 71 12.34 -13.09 -1.03
C ASP A 71 12.37 -11.55 -0.95
N GLY A 72 12.03 -11.02 0.22
CA GLY A 72 12.05 -9.58 0.49
C GLY A 72 13.43 -8.92 0.35
N ASN A 73 14.53 -9.67 0.30
CA ASN A 73 15.87 -9.10 0.09
C ASN A 73 16.11 -8.69 -1.37
N GLN A 74 15.42 -9.32 -2.31
CA GLN A 74 15.54 -9.00 -3.73
C GLN A 74 15.01 -7.59 -4.07
N ILE A 75 14.17 -7.03 -3.21
CA ILE A 75 13.57 -5.69 -3.41
C ILE A 75 14.63 -4.60 -3.51
N LYS A 76 15.71 -4.70 -2.70
CA LYS A 76 16.73 -3.65 -2.56
C LYS A 76 17.46 -3.31 -3.87
N ASN A 77 17.57 -4.27 -4.77
CA ASN A 77 18.35 -4.15 -5.99
C ASN A 77 17.50 -4.04 -7.25
N LYS A 78 16.18 -3.88 -7.10
CA LYS A 78 15.25 -3.83 -8.22
C LYS A 78 14.77 -2.40 -8.49
N ASP A 79 14.91 -1.97 -9.74
CA ASP A 79 14.31 -0.73 -10.23
C ASP A 79 12.89 -1.01 -10.72
N ALA A 80 11.96 -1.21 -9.78
CA ALA A 80 10.58 -1.55 -10.06
C ALA A 80 9.63 -0.94 -9.02
N ASP A 81 8.39 -0.72 -9.43
CA ASP A 81 7.31 -0.44 -8.50
C ASP A 81 6.89 -1.73 -7.79
N LEU A 82 6.68 -1.67 -6.48
CA LEU A 82 6.46 -2.85 -5.64
C LEU A 82 4.98 -3.03 -5.31
N LEU A 83 4.44 -4.20 -5.58
CA LEU A 83 3.13 -4.63 -5.11
C LEU A 83 3.31 -5.71 -4.04
N LEU A 84 3.01 -5.38 -2.79
CA LEU A 84 3.16 -6.27 -1.65
C LEU A 84 1.81 -6.92 -1.32
N ILE A 85 1.79 -8.24 -1.19
CA ILE A 85 0.58 -9.00 -0.89
C ILE A 85 0.69 -9.64 0.50
N GLY A 86 -0.29 -9.35 1.35
CA GLY A 86 -0.49 -10.00 2.64
C GLY A 86 0.39 -9.49 3.77
N ALA A 87 1.66 -9.14 3.52
CA ALA A 87 2.56 -8.65 4.54
C ALA A 87 3.62 -7.71 3.97
N ILE A 88 4.11 -6.82 4.81
CA ILE A 88 5.28 -6.00 4.50
C ILE A 88 6.53 -6.80 4.86
N PRO A 89 7.47 -7.02 3.93
CA PRO A 89 8.72 -7.71 4.20
C PRO A 89 9.52 -7.06 5.32
N SER A 90 10.27 -7.86 6.09
CA SER A 90 11.12 -7.36 7.18
C SER A 90 12.13 -6.31 6.72
N SER A 91 12.67 -6.48 5.50
CA SER A 91 13.60 -5.53 4.90
C SER A 91 13.02 -4.11 4.73
N LEU A 92 11.71 -3.97 4.61
CA LEU A 92 11.01 -2.68 4.57
C LEU A 92 10.56 -2.22 5.96
N LYS A 93 10.39 -3.15 6.91
CA LYS A 93 9.99 -2.81 8.29
C LYS A 93 11.09 -2.12 9.10
N ASP A 94 12.35 -2.25 8.68
CA ASP A 94 13.47 -1.58 9.34
C ASP A 94 13.46 -0.05 9.11
N ASP A 95 12.69 0.44 8.14
CA ASP A 95 12.48 1.86 7.93
C ASP A 95 11.45 2.41 8.94
N THR A 96 11.90 3.33 9.78
CA THR A 96 11.06 3.95 10.84
C THR A 96 9.82 4.63 10.29
N LYS A 97 9.91 5.26 9.10
CA LYS A 97 8.77 5.96 8.47
C LYS A 97 7.71 4.97 8.00
N ILE A 98 8.14 3.85 7.44
CA ILE A 98 7.23 2.78 6.99
C ILE A 98 6.55 2.15 8.19
N ASN A 99 7.26 1.87 9.26
CA ASN A 99 6.68 1.36 10.49
C ASN A 99 5.63 2.31 11.07
N LEU A 100 5.92 3.61 11.14
CA LEU A 100 4.96 4.61 11.61
C LEU A 100 3.72 4.65 10.71
N LEU A 101 3.87 4.56 9.40
CA LEU A 101 2.75 4.54 8.46
C LEU A 101 1.88 3.29 8.65
N VAL A 102 2.50 2.12 8.82
CA VAL A 102 1.80 0.85 9.05
C VAL A 102 1.03 0.89 10.37
N GLU A 103 1.65 1.36 11.43
CA GLU A 103 1.00 1.47 12.74
C GLU A 103 -0.12 2.52 12.73
N ALA A 104 0.08 3.66 12.07
CA ALA A 104 -0.96 4.65 11.86
C ALA A 104 -2.16 4.05 11.10
N THR A 105 -1.91 3.30 10.03
CA THR A 105 -2.97 2.65 9.24
C THR A 105 -3.74 1.63 10.07
N LYS A 106 -3.07 0.82 10.87
CA LYS A 106 -3.73 -0.11 11.82
C LYS A 106 -4.60 0.64 12.81
N SER A 107 -4.16 1.80 13.28
CA SER A 107 -4.93 2.65 14.21
C SER A 107 -6.19 3.22 13.54
N TRP A 108 -6.08 3.66 12.29
CA TRP A 108 -7.18 4.22 11.51
C TRP A 108 -8.28 3.19 11.23
N VAL A 109 -7.91 1.98 10.83
CA VAL A 109 -8.87 0.89 10.55
C VAL A 109 -9.63 0.49 11.81
N LYS A 110 -9.07 0.75 12.99
CA LYS A 110 -9.67 0.42 14.28
C LYS A 110 -10.56 1.52 14.85
N MET A 111 -10.59 2.71 14.26
CA MET A 111 -11.50 3.77 14.70
C MET A 111 -12.91 3.53 14.14
N PRO A 112 -13.93 3.33 14.99
CA PRO A 112 -15.30 3.59 14.56
C PRO A 112 -15.36 5.07 14.14
N MET A 113 -15.99 5.37 12.99
CA MET A 113 -16.23 6.75 12.59
C MET A 113 -16.89 7.51 13.75
N ARG A 114 -16.13 8.29 14.49
CA ARG A 114 -16.70 9.30 15.35
C ARG A 114 -17.08 10.46 14.44
N HIS A 115 -18.29 10.96 14.60
CA HIS A 115 -18.61 12.29 14.13
C HIS A 115 -17.61 13.25 14.78
N TYR A 116 -16.65 13.71 13.99
CA TYR A 116 -15.81 14.82 14.40
C TYR A 116 -16.70 16.06 14.41
N ASP A 117 -16.83 16.67 15.57
CA ASP A 117 -17.35 18.03 15.66
C ASP A 117 -16.38 18.91 14.85
N LEU A 118 -16.88 19.52 13.77
CA LEU A 118 -16.07 20.37 12.89
C LEU A 118 -15.36 21.50 13.64
N ALA A 119 -15.90 21.93 14.77
CA ALA A 119 -15.28 22.90 15.68
C ALA A 119 -13.97 22.39 16.31
N SER A 120 -13.75 21.08 16.38
CA SER A 120 -12.50 20.50 16.90
C SER A 120 -11.41 20.33 15.83
N ILE A 121 -11.74 20.54 14.55
CA ILE A 121 -10.82 20.40 13.42
C ILE A 121 -10.04 21.70 13.16
N TYR A 122 -10.51 22.83 13.65
CA TYR A 122 -9.86 24.12 13.60
C TYR A 122 -9.56 24.63 15.01
N PRO A 123 -8.50 24.13 15.67
CA PRO A 123 -8.03 24.80 16.88
C PRO A 123 -7.42 26.14 16.47
N ASP A 124 -7.78 27.19 17.20
CA ASP A 124 -7.09 28.46 17.11
C ASP A 124 -5.58 28.26 17.11
N ASP A 125 -4.91 28.95 16.27
CA ASP A 125 -3.51 29.15 15.85
C ASP A 125 -2.32 28.58 16.64
N ASP A 126 -2.50 27.87 17.71
CA ASP A 126 -1.45 27.12 18.39
C ASP A 126 -1.55 25.63 17.98
N ALA A 127 -1.00 25.32 16.81
CA ALA A 127 -0.88 23.97 16.26
C ALA A 127 -0.08 23.04 17.17
N ARG A 128 -0.60 22.72 18.31
CA ARG A 128 -0.21 21.54 19.06
C ARG A 128 -0.94 20.37 18.42
N THR A 129 -0.24 19.65 17.56
CA THR A 129 -0.69 18.33 17.13
C THR A 129 -1.17 17.57 18.37
N PRO A 130 -2.44 17.17 18.44
CA PRO A 130 -2.92 16.41 19.57
C PRO A 130 -2.16 15.08 19.56
N ASN A 131 -1.24 14.90 20.50
CA ASN A 131 -0.62 13.62 20.82
C ASN A 131 -1.66 12.70 21.49
N THR A 132 -2.80 12.53 20.85
CA THR A 132 -3.80 11.60 21.30
C THR A 132 -3.47 10.25 20.68
N ARG A 133 -2.55 9.54 21.29
CA ARG A 133 -2.33 8.13 21.02
C ARG A 133 -3.53 7.36 21.57
N THR A 134 -4.53 7.15 20.71
CA THR A 134 -5.67 6.34 21.07
C THR A 134 -5.37 4.90 20.63
N ASP A 135 -4.93 4.07 21.55
CA ASP A 135 -4.78 2.63 21.33
C ASP A 135 -6.17 2.01 21.26
N ILE A 136 -6.69 1.84 20.05
CA ILE A 136 -7.96 1.16 19.82
C ILE A 136 -7.66 -0.27 19.41
N THR A 137 -7.90 -1.21 20.31
CA THR A 137 -7.88 -2.64 20.02
C THR A 137 -9.22 -3.05 19.40
N SER A 138 -9.23 -3.31 18.10
CA SER A 138 -10.36 -3.95 17.42
C SER A 138 -10.12 -5.45 17.35
N SER A 139 -11.11 -6.25 17.67
CA SER A 139 -11.10 -7.71 17.52
C SER A 139 -11.65 -8.18 16.17
N GLY A 140 -11.98 -7.26 15.27
CA GLY A 140 -12.53 -7.55 13.94
C GLY A 140 -11.46 -7.81 12.88
N PRO A 141 -11.86 -8.42 11.74
CA PRO A 141 -10.96 -8.62 10.60
C PRO A 141 -10.49 -7.28 10.05
N MET A 142 -9.21 -7.22 9.69
CA MET A 142 -8.60 -6.02 9.13
C MET A 142 -8.21 -6.24 7.67
N ALA A 143 -8.48 -5.21 6.85
CA ALA A 143 -7.96 -5.07 5.51
C ALA A 143 -7.44 -3.64 5.32
N ALA A 144 -6.30 -3.48 4.67
CA ALA A 144 -5.72 -2.17 4.42
C ALA A 144 -4.99 -2.13 3.08
N VAL A 145 -5.13 -1.00 2.38
CA VAL A 145 -4.32 -0.64 1.23
C VAL A 145 -3.44 0.53 1.64
N ILE A 146 -2.13 0.36 1.57
CA ILE A 146 -1.15 1.35 1.98
C ILE A 146 -0.26 1.69 0.80
N GLY A 147 -0.09 2.99 0.55
CA GLY A 147 0.81 3.48 -0.49
C GLY A 147 1.93 4.34 0.11
N PHE A 148 3.18 4.10 -0.33
CA PHE A 148 4.33 4.90 0.05
C PHE A 148 5.41 4.90 -1.02
N GLN A 149 6.36 5.84 -0.92
CA GLN A 149 7.53 5.87 -1.80
C GLN A 149 8.47 4.72 -1.44
N SER A 150 9.08 4.11 -2.46
CA SER A 150 10.09 3.09 -2.20
C SER A 150 11.29 3.67 -1.43
N PRO A 151 11.73 3.04 -0.34
CA PRO A 151 12.89 3.49 0.41
C PRO A 151 14.21 3.22 -0.33
N TYR A 152 14.17 2.41 -1.39
CA TYR A 152 15.37 2.02 -2.16
C TYR A 152 15.50 2.79 -3.48
N ASN A 153 14.41 3.39 -3.96
CA ASN A 153 14.42 4.19 -5.17
C ASN A 153 13.33 5.27 -5.07
N ASP A 154 13.74 6.52 -5.04
CA ASP A 154 12.86 7.69 -4.87
C ASP A 154 11.90 7.92 -6.05
N GLN A 155 12.14 7.27 -7.19
CA GLN A 155 11.29 7.31 -8.36
C GLN A 155 10.27 6.17 -8.45
N ARG A 156 10.28 5.26 -7.47
CA ARG A 156 9.43 4.08 -7.44
C ARG A 156 8.47 4.12 -6.25
N SER A 157 7.32 3.52 -6.46
CA SER A 157 6.23 3.47 -5.49
C SER A 157 6.05 2.06 -4.94
N VAL A 158 5.46 1.99 -3.76
CA VAL A 158 5.05 0.74 -3.13
C VAL A 158 3.57 0.83 -2.81
N VAL A 159 2.80 -0.18 -3.19
CA VAL A 159 1.44 -0.40 -2.69
C VAL A 159 1.41 -1.74 -1.97
N ALA A 160 0.90 -1.76 -0.76
CA ALA A 160 0.74 -2.95 0.04
C ALA A 160 -0.74 -3.26 0.27
N LEU A 161 -1.15 -4.46 -0.10
CA LEU A 161 -2.48 -5.02 0.15
C LEU A 161 -2.38 -5.95 1.35
N LEU A 162 -2.82 -5.47 2.51
CA LEU A 162 -2.63 -6.13 3.80
C LEU A 162 -3.96 -6.67 4.32
N ALA A 163 -3.94 -7.90 4.82
CA ALA A 163 -5.06 -8.48 5.56
C ALA A 163 -4.53 -9.38 6.67
N ASP A 164 -5.20 -9.37 7.81
CA ASP A 164 -4.82 -10.14 9.00
C ASP A 164 -5.53 -11.50 9.09
N SER A 165 -6.51 -11.73 8.24
CA SER A 165 -7.40 -12.89 8.33
C SER A 165 -8.00 -13.25 6.96
N PRO A 166 -8.57 -14.46 6.80
CA PRO A 166 -9.33 -14.81 5.59
C PRO A 166 -10.45 -13.81 5.28
N ARG A 167 -11.16 -13.33 6.31
CA ARG A 167 -12.20 -12.32 6.16
C ARG A 167 -11.64 -10.96 5.74
N GLY A 168 -10.45 -10.61 6.23
CA GLY A 168 -9.73 -9.41 5.78
C GLY A 168 -9.38 -9.47 4.29
N ASN A 169 -8.96 -10.63 3.77
CA ASN A 169 -8.73 -10.82 2.33
C ASN A 169 -10.03 -10.67 1.51
N GLU A 170 -11.16 -11.18 1.99
CA GLU A 170 -12.45 -10.96 1.33
C GLU A 170 -12.83 -9.48 1.28
N LEU A 171 -12.50 -8.71 2.32
CA LEU A 171 -12.71 -7.26 2.31
C LEU A 171 -11.86 -6.55 1.25
N LEU A 172 -10.60 -6.98 1.07
CA LEU A 172 -9.74 -6.46 0.00
C LEU A 172 -10.28 -6.78 -1.39
N THR A 173 -10.86 -7.96 -1.58
CA THR A 173 -11.39 -8.37 -2.88
C THR A 173 -12.73 -7.72 -3.23
N ASN A 174 -13.43 -7.15 -2.25
CA ASN A 174 -14.71 -6.46 -2.43
C ASN A 174 -14.58 -4.92 -2.44
N ALA A 175 -13.39 -4.40 -2.26
CA ALA A 175 -13.12 -2.97 -2.25
C ALA A 175 -12.73 -2.45 -3.63
#